data_b9c169679187f93208dccede46d46e3b
#
_entry.id   b9c169679187f93208dccede46d46e3b
#
_cell.length_a   1.000
_cell.length_b   1.000
_cell.length_c   1.000
_cell.angle_alpha   90.00
_cell.angle_beta   90.00
_cell.angle_gamma   90.00
#
_symmetry.space_group_name_H-M   'P 1'
#
loop_
_entity.id
_entity.type
_entity.pdbx_description
1 polymer ?
#
loop_
_entity_poly.entity_id
_entity_poly.type
_entity_poly.pdbx_seq_one_letter_code
_entity_poly.pdbx_strand_id
1 'polypeptide(L)'
;MSWTDMAVNGRILVVDDAMENIQILHGALQDEHEVLFALDGARALEIARTQRPDLILLDAVMPGMDGYAVCKELLSNPETADIPVIFVTALKSPEDETRALGAGAADFISKPVNAAVVRARVRTQLTVKRQRDALRALILTDALTGVANRRAFDERLEAEWRRCGRAGLPVALILVDIDHFKMYNDHYGHPGGDATLVQVASAMRRAAGRTQDLVARYGGEEFAILLPQLDARGATGVAHRLMAELEAMDIAHAASPTAPRLTASMGISCMVPGEHSTPADLVQVADALLYQAKAGGRNRYRVNG
;
A
#
# COMPACT_ATOMS: atom_id res chain seq x y z
N MET A 1 17.58 5.37 27.80
CA MET A 1 16.28 5.73 27.22
C MET A 1 15.49 4.46 27.05
N SER A 2 14.46 4.29 27.83
CA SER A 2 13.57 3.12 27.80
C SER A 2 12.74 3.15 26.51
N TRP A 3 12.58 2.00 25.86
CA TRP A 3 11.71 1.81 24.66
C TRP A 3 10.21 2.11 24.92
N THR A 4 9.86 2.53 26.11
CA THR A 4 8.50 2.80 26.60
C THR A 4 8.01 4.23 26.42
N ASP A 5 8.84 5.18 25.95
CA ASP A 5 8.51 6.62 25.96
C ASP A 5 8.35 7.27 24.57
N MET A 6 8.21 6.47 23.51
CA MET A 6 7.73 7.06 22.25
C MET A 6 6.22 7.18 22.31
N ALA A 7 5.73 8.42 22.54
CA ALA A 7 4.33 8.76 22.42
C ALA A 7 3.79 8.18 21.10
N VAL A 8 2.84 7.24 21.23
CA VAL A 8 2.23 6.56 20.08
C VAL A 8 1.15 7.48 19.53
N ASN A 9 1.56 8.60 18.91
CA ASN A 9 0.63 9.51 18.22
C ASN A 9 -0.08 8.74 17.09
N GLY A 10 -1.40 8.70 17.10
CA GLY A 10 -2.25 8.07 16.08
C GLY A 10 -3.52 8.84 15.87
N ARG A 11 -4.17 8.62 14.72
CA ARG A 11 -5.49 9.14 14.42
C ARG A 11 -6.55 8.15 14.88
N ILE A 12 -7.42 8.55 15.80
CA ILE A 12 -8.43 7.69 16.42
C ILE A 12 -9.82 8.17 16.02
N LEU A 13 -10.66 7.29 15.49
CA LEU A 13 -12.06 7.58 15.23
C LEU A 13 -12.90 7.08 16.40
N VAL A 14 -13.65 7.98 17.02
CA VAL A 14 -14.65 7.69 18.07
C VAL A 14 -16.03 7.67 17.43
N VAL A 15 -16.77 6.59 17.62
CA VAL A 15 -18.12 6.40 17.07
C VAL A 15 -19.09 6.09 18.20
N ASP A 16 -20.01 6.99 18.46
CA ASP A 16 -21.05 6.87 19.51
C ASP A 16 -22.20 7.81 19.14
N ASP A 17 -23.45 7.41 19.32
CA ASP A 17 -24.61 8.24 19.03
C ASP A 17 -24.84 9.36 20.06
N ALA A 18 -24.24 9.24 21.26
CA ALA A 18 -24.28 10.21 22.32
C ALA A 18 -23.02 11.11 22.33
N MET A 19 -23.19 12.41 22.05
CA MET A 19 -22.11 13.39 22.05
C MET A 19 -21.36 13.45 23.40
N GLU A 20 -22.03 13.16 24.51
CA GLU A 20 -21.43 13.12 25.85
C GLU A 20 -20.34 12.02 25.95
N ASN A 21 -20.62 10.85 25.40
CA ASN A 21 -19.64 9.75 25.36
C ASN A 21 -18.42 10.11 24.49
N ILE A 22 -18.66 10.76 23.34
CA ILE A 22 -17.61 11.27 22.48
C ILE A 22 -16.73 12.28 23.23
N GLN A 23 -17.31 13.23 23.96
CA GLN A 23 -16.57 14.22 24.74
C GLN A 23 -15.69 13.57 25.82
N ILE A 24 -16.19 12.54 26.50
CA ILE A 24 -15.43 11.79 27.51
C ILE A 24 -14.24 11.09 26.88
N LEU A 25 -14.45 10.40 25.76
CA LEU A 25 -13.40 9.68 25.04
C LEU A 25 -12.40 10.66 24.40
N HIS A 26 -12.89 11.75 23.81
CA HIS A 26 -12.04 12.83 23.29
C HIS A 26 -11.15 13.41 24.39
N GLY A 27 -11.71 13.78 25.56
CA GLY A 27 -10.95 14.30 26.69
C GLY A 27 -9.91 13.31 27.24
N ALA A 28 -10.14 12.00 27.06
CA ALA A 28 -9.17 10.98 27.46
C ALA A 28 -7.99 10.84 26.47
N LEU A 29 -8.13 11.25 25.21
CA LEU A 29 -7.20 10.90 24.13
C LEU A 29 -6.54 12.11 23.44
N GLN A 30 -7.13 13.30 23.51
CA GLN A 30 -6.71 14.49 22.74
C GLN A 30 -5.27 14.96 23.02
N ASP A 31 -4.72 14.67 24.18
CA ASP A 31 -3.37 15.08 24.54
C ASP A 31 -2.28 14.25 23.80
N GLU A 32 -2.62 13.01 23.39
CA GLU A 32 -1.69 12.08 22.79
C GLU A 32 -2.04 11.73 21.32
N HIS A 33 -3.29 12.04 20.87
CA HIS A 33 -3.83 11.55 19.58
C HIS A 33 -4.68 12.61 18.87
N GLU A 34 -4.72 12.52 17.53
CA GLU A 34 -5.73 13.21 16.72
C GLU A 34 -7.05 12.43 16.81
N VAL A 35 -8.10 13.08 17.30
CA VAL A 35 -9.39 12.42 17.53
C VAL A 35 -10.43 12.90 16.51
N LEU A 36 -10.90 11.98 15.69
CA LEU A 36 -12.04 12.13 14.79
C LEU A 36 -13.29 11.58 15.48
N PHE A 37 -14.48 11.99 15.05
CA PHE A 37 -15.72 11.43 15.57
C PHE A 37 -16.81 11.24 14.51
N ALA A 38 -17.72 10.32 14.78
CA ALA A 38 -18.94 10.08 14.05
C ALA A 38 -20.10 9.77 15.01
N LEU A 39 -21.30 10.22 14.67
CA LEU A 39 -22.51 10.02 15.48
C LEU A 39 -23.36 8.84 15.00
N ASP A 40 -22.97 8.22 13.90
CA ASP A 40 -23.67 7.07 13.29
C ASP A 40 -22.72 6.18 12.50
N GLY A 41 -23.18 4.96 12.18
CA GLY A 41 -22.38 3.95 11.48
C GLY A 41 -22.05 4.34 10.04
N ALA A 42 -22.94 5.01 9.31
CA ALA A 42 -22.71 5.38 7.92
C ALA A 42 -21.59 6.42 7.81
N ARG A 43 -21.62 7.42 8.69
CA ARG A 43 -20.55 8.43 8.78
C ARG A 43 -19.23 7.82 9.24
N ALA A 44 -19.27 6.86 10.16
CA ALA A 44 -18.08 6.14 10.61
C ALA A 44 -17.40 5.41 9.44
N LEU A 45 -18.13 4.69 8.59
CA LEU A 45 -17.62 4.01 7.41
C LEU A 45 -17.04 4.97 6.37
N GLU A 46 -17.67 6.12 6.17
CA GLU A 46 -17.16 7.17 5.28
C GLU A 46 -15.81 7.72 5.77
N ILE A 47 -15.72 8.09 7.06
CA ILE A 47 -14.48 8.60 7.67
C ILE A 47 -13.40 7.53 7.64
N ALA A 48 -13.72 6.27 7.96
CA ALA A 48 -12.76 5.18 7.94
C ALA A 48 -12.11 5.01 6.54
N ARG A 49 -12.89 5.14 5.46
CA ARG A 49 -12.40 5.05 4.08
C ARG A 49 -11.58 6.26 3.64
N THR A 50 -12.07 7.49 3.98
CA THR A 50 -11.47 8.72 3.46
C THR A 50 -10.29 9.21 4.29
N GLN A 51 -10.34 9.07 5.61
CA GLN A 51 -9.34 9.59 6.54
C GLN A 51 -8.42 8.52 7.13
N ARG A 52 -8.76 7.22 6.95
CA ARG A 52 -7.94 6.05 7.36
C ARG A 52 -7.39 6.19 8.79
N PRO A 53 -8.24 6.17 9.83
CA PRO A 53 -7.77 6.24 11.20
C PRO A 53 -6.91 5.02 11.56
N ASP A 54 -6.04 5.18 12.55
CA ASP A 54 -5.19 4.11 13.04
C ASP A 54 -5.92 3.14 13.96
N LEU A 55 -7.04 3.58 14.55
CA LEU A 55 -7.88 2.79 15.45
C LEU A 55 -9.28 3.37 15.49
N ILE A 56 -10.29 2.53 15.71
CA ILE A 56 -11.68 2.92 15.87
C ILE A 56 -12.16 2.50 17.27
N LEU A 57 -12.69 3.46 18.06
CA LEU A 57 -13.50 3.20 19.25
C LEU A 57 -14.97 3.23 18.81
N LEU A 58 -15.71 2.14 18.99
CA LEU A 58 -17.02 1.95 18.39
C LEU A 58 -18.04 1.54 19.45
N ASP A 59 -19.10 2.32 19.62
CA ASP A 59 -20.23 1.85 20.44
C ASP A 59 -20.92 0.65 19.75
N ALA A 60 -21.22 -0.36 20.55
CA ALA A 60 -21.91 -1.55 20.07
C ALA A 60 -23.39 -1.28 19.74
N VAL A 61 -24.03 -0.34 20.48
CA VAL A 61 -25.46 -0.08 20.38
C VAL A 61 -25.70 1.33 19.89
N MET A 62 -26.11 1.47 18.64
CA MET A 62 -26.43 2.75 18.01
C MET A 62 -27.72 2.61 17.19
N PRO A 63 -28.50 3.70 17.01
CA PRO A 63 -29.67 3.69 16.16
C PRO A 63 -29.32 3.44 14.70
N GLY A 64 -30.20 2.70 14.00
CA GLY A 64 -30.01 2.38 12.58
C GLY A 64 -29.00 1.27 12.35
N MET A 65 -27.75 1.62 12.06
CA MET A 65 -26.65 0.66 11.87
C MET A 65 -25.91 0.47 13.20
N ASP A 66 -26.06 -0.69 13.82
CA ASP A 66 -25.36 -1.01 15.06
C ASP A 66 -23.85 -1.18 14.88
N GLY A 67 -23.09 -1.12 15.97
CA GLY A 67 -21.63 -1.23 15.91
C GLY A 67 -21.15 -2.57 15.34
N TYR A 68 -21.89 -3.64 15.51
CA TYR A 68 -21.53 -4.95 14.96
C TYR A 68 -21.62 -4.96 13.44
N ALA A 69 -22.65 -4.32 12.87
CA ALA A 69 -22.79 -4.16 11.43
C ALA A 69 -21.66 -3.28 10.85
N VAL A 70 -21.32 -2.17 11.53
CA VAL A 70 -20.17 -1.31 11.16
C VAL A 70 -18.87 -2.11 11.16
N CYS A 71 -18.59 -2.86 12.22
CA CYS A 71 -17.37 -3.68 12.34
C CYS A 71 -17.28 -4.70 11.21
N LYS A 72 -18.37 -5.39 10.89
CA LYS A 72 -18.43 -6.35 9.78
C LYS A 72 -18.13 -5.70 8.43
N GLU A 73 -18.71 -4.53 8.16
CA GLU A 73 -18.44 -3.78 6.93
C GLU A 73 -16.98 -3.32 6.84
N LEU A 74 -16.40 -2.83 7.94
CA LEU A 74 -14.98 -2.47 7.99
C LEU A 74 -14.07 -3.65 7.66
N LEU A 75 -14.34 -4.81 8.24
CA LEU A 75 -13.54 -6.03 8.03
C LEU A 75 -13.72 -6.64 6.63
N SER A 76 -14.87 -6.46 6.00
CA SER A 76 -15.14 -6.96 4.65
C SER A 76 -14.49 -6.11 3.55
N ASN A 77 -14.11 -4.87 3.85
CA ASN A 77 -13.48 -3.97 2.90
C ASN A 77 -11.94 -4.00 3.05
N PRO A 78 -11.18 -4.41 2.03
CA PRO A 78 -9.72 -4.46 2.07
C PRO A 78 -9.03 -3.14 2.45
N GLU A 79 -9.69 -1.99 2.24
CA GLU A 79 -9.13 -0.69 2.58
C GLU A 79 -9.23 -0.35 4.07
N THR A 80 -10.14 -0.99 4.81
CA THR A 80 -10.40 -0.72 6.22
C THR A 80 -10.22 -1.94 7.13
N ALA A 81 -10.08 -3.14 6.55
CA ALA A 81 -9.97 -4.40 7.28
C ALA A 81 -8.79 -4.47 8.28
N ASP A 82 -7.76 -3.67 8.04
CA ASP A 82 -6.57 -3.61 8.89
C ASP A 82 -6.68 -2.61 10.05
N ILE A 83 -7.77 -1.83 10.15
CA ILE A 83 -7.98 -0.86 11.21
C ILE A 83 -8.52 -1.62 12.44
N PRO A 84 -7.80 -1.65 13.57
CA PRO A 84 -8.29 -2.29 14.78
C PRO A 84 -9.52 -1.55 15.32
N VAL A 85 -10.54 -2.34 15.68
CA VAL A 85 -11.79 -1.85 16.29
C VAL A 85 -11.80 -2.26 17.75
N ILE A 86 -12.03 -1.31 18.67
CA ILE A 86 -12.31 -1.55 20.08
C ILE A 86 -13.76 -1.19 20.34
N PHE A 87 -14.57 -2.14 20.78
CA PHE A 87 -15.93 -1.82 21.21
C PHE A 87 -15.95 -1.08 22.54
N VAL A 88 -16.79 -0.04 22.64
CA VAL A 88 -17.07 0.67 23.88
C VAL A 88 -18.54 0.43 24.21
N THR A 89 -18.85 -0.43 25.19
CA THR A 89 -20.21 -0.93 25.38
C THR A 89 -20.66 -0.93 26.85
N ALA A 90 -21.95 -0.71 27.07
CA ALA A 90 -22.57 -0.88 28.36
C ALA A 90 -22.86 -2.36 28.71
N LEU A 91 -22.74 -3.24 27.77
CA LEU A 91 -22.97 -4.68 27.91
C LEU A 91 -21.87 -5.29 28.79
N LYS A 92 -22.26 -6.13 29.75
CA LYS A 92 -21.36 -6.69 30.78
C LYS A 92 -21.42 -8.21 30.85
N SER A 93 -22.20 -8.86 29.99
CA SER A 93 -22.31 -10.31 30.02
C SER A 93 -21.12 -10.98 29.30
N PRO A 94 -20.70 -12.19 29.71
CA PRO A 94 -19.70 -12.96 28.99
C PRO A 94 -20.12 -13.26 27.54
N GLU A 95 -21.42 -13.34 27.28
CA GLU A 95 -21.96 -13.52 25.91
C GLU A 95 -21.71 -12.30 25.05
N ASP A 96 -21.80 -11.09 25.62
CA ASP A 96 -21.53 -9.82 24.88
C ASP A 96 -20.05 -9.67 24.53
N GLU A 97 -19.16 -10.05 25.45
CA GLU A 97 -17.71 -10.09 25.19
C GLU A 97 -17.38 -11.07 24.09
N THR A 98 -17.96 -12.28 24.15
CA THR A 98 -17.81 -13.32 23.13
C THR A 98 -18.34 -12.84 21.77
N ARG A 99 -19.46 -12.13 21.75
CA ARG A 99 -20.05 -11.56 20.53
C ARG A 99 -19.16 -10.47 19.93
N ALA A 100 -18.60 -9.59 20.75
CA ALA A 100 -17.70 -8.51 20.29
C ALA A 100 -16.43 -9.09 19.63
N LEU A 101 -15.77 -10.02 20.30
CA LEU A 101 -14.59 -10.69 19.78
C LEU A 101 -14.92 -11.57 18.56
N GLY A 102 -16.06 -12.28 18.58
CA GLY A 102 -16.56 -13.07 17.45
C GLY A 102 -16.91 -12.23 16.22
N ALA A 103 -17.23 -10.94 16.39
CA ALA A 103 -17.40 -9.99 15.30
C ALA A 103 -16.09 -9.50 14.69
N GLY A 104 -14.92 -9.94 15.21
CA GLY A 104 -13.61 -9.59 14.73
C GLY A 104 -13.01 -8.31 15.34
N ALA A 105 -13.58 -7.82 16.44
CA ALA A 105 -12.99 -6.70 17.18
C ALA A 105 -11.65 -7.10 17.81
N ALA A 106 -10.75 -6.13 17.90
CA ALA A 106 -9.43 -6.31 18.51
C ALA A 106 -9.49 -6.31 20.04
N ASP A 107 -10.49 -5.61 20.62
CA ASP A 107 -10.67 -5.49 22.08
C ASP A 107 -12.06 -4.90 22.41
N PHE A 108 -12.36 -4.78 23.70
CA PHE A 108 -13.57 -4.08 24.20
C PHE A 108 -13.28 -3.28 25.48
N ILE A 109 -14.11 -2.26 25.73
CA ILE A 109 -14.09 -1.40 26.94
C ILE A 109 -15.52 -1.31 27.47
N SER A 110 -15.72 -1.62 28.75
CA SER A 110 -17.03 -1.49 29.38
C SER A 110 -17.31 -0.06 29.81
N LYS A 111 -18.57 0.42 29.63
CA LYS A 111 -19.08 1.66 30.19
C LYS A 111 -19.48 1.42 31.68
N PRO A 112 -19.27 2.41 32.62
CA PRO A 112 -18.71 3.74 32.38
C PRO A 112 -17.21 3.68 32.10
N VAL A 113 -16.75 4.47 31.11
CA VAL A 113 -15.37 4.46 30.67
C VAL A 113 -14.43 5.07 31.71
N ASN A 114 -13.29 4.42 31.91
CA ASN A 114 -12.18 4.96 32.70
C ASN A 114 -11.09 5.43 31.74
N ALA A 115 -10.73 6.72 31.81
CA ALA A 115 -9.74 7.31 30.90
C ALA A 115 -8.38 6.59 30.90
N ALA A 116 -7.92 6.08 32.05
CA ALA A 116 -6.67 5.31 32.10
C ALA A 116 -6.78 3.97 31.37
N VAL A 117 -7.94 3.29 31.47
CA VAL A 117 -8.21 2.03 30.75
C VAL A 117 -8.29 2.30 29.24
N VAL A 118 -8.99 3.36 28.83
CA VAL A 118 -9.08 3.75 27.41
C VAL A 118 -7.68 3.98 26.84
N ARG A 119 -6.85 4.83 27.47
CA ARG A 119 -5.47 5.08 27.02
C ARG A 119 -4.64 3.79 26.94
N ALA A 120 -4.72 2.93 27.94
CA ALA A 120 -3.96 1.68 27.97
C ALA A 120 -4.35 0.75 26.82
N ARG A 121 -5.66 0.55 26.55
CA ARG A 121 -6.17 -0.30 25.47
C ARG A 121 -5.81 0.28 24.10
N VAL A 122 -6.02 1.59 23.91
CA VAL A 122 -5.65 2.27 22.67
C VAL A 122 -4.15 2.13 22.38
N ARG A 123 -3.29 2.40 23.37
CA ARG A 123 -1.84 2.24 23.23
C ARG A 123 -1.45 0.81 22.85
N THR A 124 -2.05 -0.18 23.48
CA THR A 124 -1.79 -1.60 23.19
C THR A 124 -2.13 -1.91 21.75
N GLN A 125 -3.33 -1.55 21.27
CA GLN A 125 -3.78 -1.88 19.91
C GLN A 125 -3.00 -1.10 18.84
N LEU A 126 -2.65 0.17 19.10
CA LEU A 126 -1.76 0.92 18.20
C LEU A 126 -0.36 0.31 18.12
N THR A 127 0.17 -0.19 19.23
CA THR A 127 1.47 -0.88 19.25
C THR A 127 1.42 -2.17 18.42
N VAL A 128 0.39 -3.01 18.61
CA VAL A 128 0.18 -4.24 17.84
C VAL A 128 0.03 -3.93 16.35
N LYS A 129 -0.77 -2.91 15.99
CA LYS A 129 -0.91 -2.46 14.60
C LYS A 129 0.45 -2.08 14.00
N ARG A 130 1.22 -1.25 14.67
CA ARG A 130 2.55 -0.82 14.19
C ARG A 130 3.52 -1.96 14.01
N GLN A 131 3.55 -2.91 14.96
CA GLN A 131 4.38 -4.10 14.84
C GLN A 131 3.99 -4.95 13.63
N ARG A 132 2.68 -5.14 13.42
CA ARG A 132 2.15 -5.85 12.24
C ARG A 132 2.51 -5.14 10.94
N ASP A 133 2.34 -3.82 10.89
CA ASP A 133 2.63 -3.00 9.71
C ASP A 133 4.15 -2.99 9.41
N ALA A 134 5.01 -2.94 10.44
CA ALA A 134 6.45 -3.07 10.29
C ALA A 134 6.87 -4.45 9.78
N LEU A 135 6.28 -5.53 10.32
CA LEU A 135 6.53 -6.89 9.82
C LEU A 135 6.06 -7.04 8.36
N ARG A 136 4.89 -6.51 8.01
CA ARG A 136 4.43 -6.48 6.61
C ARG A 136 5.39 -5.71 5.70
N ALA A 137 5.87 -4.55 6.14
CA ALA A 137 6.84 -3.77 5.38
C ALA A 137 8.13 -4.57 5.12
N LEU A 138 8.65 -5.29 6.11
CA LEU A 138 9.82 -6.16 5.95
C LEU A 138 9.57 -7.31 4.96
N ILE A 139 8.35 -7.86 4.94
CA ILE A 139 7.98 -8.98 4.04
C ILE A 139 7.69 -8.50 2.61
N LEU A 140 7.23 -7.26 2.43
CA LEU A 140 6.73 -6.74 1.15
C LEU A 140 7.67 -5.73 0.49
N THR A 141 8.79 -5.40 1.12
CA THR A 141 9.78 -4.45 0.59
C THR A 141 11.04 -5.19 0.15
N ASP A 142 11.66 -4.76 -0.94
CA ASP A 142 13.01 -5.20 -1.33
C ASP A 142 14.04 -4.52 -0.43
N ALA A 143 14.83 -5.33 0.27
CA ALA A 143 15.76 -4.86 1.30
C ALA A 143 16.88 -3.97 0.74
N LEU A 144 17.25 -4.12 -0.52
CA LEU A 144 18.30 -3.32 -1.15
C LEU A 144 17.77 -1.96 -1.63
N THR A 145 16.68 -1.98 -2.39
CA THR A 145 16.21 -0.80 -3.12
C THR A 145 15.12 -0.02 -2.40
N GLY A 146 14.50 -0.61 -1.37
CA GLY A 146 13.41 0.00 -0.60
C GLY A 146 12.11 0.21 -1.41
N VAL A 147 11.99 -0.35 -2.62
CA VAL A 147 10.72 -0.44 -3.35
C VAL A 147 9.99 -1.72 -2.97
N ALA A 148 8.76 -1.91 -3.45
CA ALA A 148 8.05 -3.17 -3.26
C ALA A 148 8.86 -4.35 -3.82
N ASN A 149 8.76 -5.52 -3.19
CA ASN A 149 9.30 -6.74 -3.76
C ASN A 149 8.27 -7.44 -4.68
N ARG A 150 8.67 -8.54 -5.30
CA ARG A 150 7.81 -9.31 -6.20
C ARG A 150 6.50 -9.75 -5.55
N ARG A 151 6.54 -10.19 -4.30
CA ARG A 151 5.33 -10.60 -3.57
C ARG A 151 4.33 -9.45 -3.41
N ALA A 152 4.82 -8.28 -3.02
CA ALA A 152 3.98 -7.08 -2.91
C ALA A 152 3.39 -6.67 -4.27
N PHE A 153 4.17 -6.83 -5.36
CA PHE A 153 3.70 -6.60 -6.71
C PHE A 153 2.55 -7.56 -7.07
N ASP A 154 2.72 -8.86 -6.83
CA ASP A 154 1.71 -9.87 -7.18
C ASP A 154 0.40 -9.62 -6.40
N GLU A 155 0.48 -9.37 -5.07
CA GLU A 155 -0.67 -9.05 -4.23
C GLU A 155 -1.39 -7.76 -4.71
N ARG A 156 -0.64 -6.73 -5.07
CA ARG A 156 -1.19 -5.45 -5.54
C ARG A 156 -1.80 -5.55 -6.93
N LEU A 157 -1.18 -6.27 -7.84
CA LEU A 157 -1.70 -6.51 -9.18
C LEU A 157 -3.07 -7.19 -9.13
N GLU A 158 -3.23 -8.24 -8.32
CA GLU A 158 -4.50 -8.93 -8.11
C GLU A 158 -5.59 -8.00 -7.55
N ALA A 159 -5.24 -7.15 -6.59
CA ALA A 159 -6.18 -6.21 -5.99
C ALA A 159 -6.64 -5.14 -6.99
N GLU A 160 -5.69 -4.54 -7.73
CA GLU A 160 -5.98 -3.50 -8.71
C GLU A 160 -6.73 -4.06 -9.93
N TRP A 161 -6.40 -5.28 -10.35
CA TRP A 161 -7.12 -5.95 -11.42
C TRP A 161 -8.61 -6.07 -11.11
N ARG A 162 -8.93 -6.60 -9.92
CA ARG A 162 -10.34 -6.69 -9.47
C ARG A 162 -11.00 -5.33 -9.31
N ARG A 163 -10.27 -4.33 -8.79
CA ARG A 163 -10.78 -2.97 -8.59
C ARG A 163 -11.10 -2.30 -9.91
N CYS A 164 -10.17 -2.31 -10.85
CA CYS A 164 -10.32 -1.69 -12.16
C CYS A 164 -11.37 -2.43 -13.01
N GLY A 165 -11.45 -3.77 -12.91
CA GLY A 165 -12.47 -4.56 -13.60
C GLY A 165 -13.89 -4.16 -13.21
N ARG A 166 -14.16 -3.99 -11.91
CA ARG A 166 -15.48 -3.50 -11.45
C ARG A 166 -15.82 -2.08 -11.94
N ALA A 167 -14.80 -1.26 -12.18
CA ALA A 167 -14.97 0.12 -12.61
C ALA A 167 -14.90 0.29 -14.15
N GLY A 168 -14.59 -0.77 -14.91
CA GLY A 168 -14.34 -0.69 -16.35
C GLY A 168 -13.12 0.17 -16.72
N LEU A 169 -12.12 0.24 -15.83
CA LEU A 169 -10.94 1.10 -15.99
C LEU A 169 -9.72 0.26 -16.38
N PRO A 170 -8.76 0.84 -17.14
CA PRO A 170 -7.56 0.14 -17.56
C PRO A 170 -6.58 -0.08 -16.39
N VAL A 171 -5.74 -1.11 -16.53
CA VAL A 171 -4.54 -1.34 -15.74
C VAL A 171 -3.37 -1.41 -16.72
N ALA A 172 -2.32 -0.61 -16.48
CA ALA A 172 -1.08 -0.70 -17.25
C ALA A 172 0.06 -1.23 -16.37
N LEU A 173 0.97 -1.94 -17.02
CA LEU A 173 2.19 -2.50 -16.44
C LEU A 173 3.38 -2.16 -17.31
N ILE A 174 4.46 -1.68 -16.70
CA ILE A 174 5.75 -1.53 -17.35
C ILE A 174 6.71 -2.51 -16.69
N LEU A 175 7.20 -3.51 -17.44
CA LEU A 175 8.36 -4.29 -17.03
C LEU A 175 9.62 -3.61 -17.53
N VAL A 176 10.61 -3.48 -16.67
CA VAL A 176 11.85 -2.77 -16.91
C VAL A 176 13.04 -3.70 -16.62
N ASP A 177 14.02 -3.71 -17.49
CA ASP A 177 15.26 -4.45 -17.29
C ASP A 177 16.45 -3.53 -17.62
N ILE A 178 17.44 -3.52 -16.72
CA ILE A 178 18.64 -2.70 -16.89
C ILE A 178 19.55 -3.37 -17.92
N ASP A 179 19.82 -2.68 -19.01
CA ASP A 179 20.59 -3.21 -20.13
C ASP A 179 22.02 -3.56 -19.72
N HIS A 180 22.44 -4.80 -20.04
CA HIS A 180 23.79 -5.30 -19.80
C HIS A 180 24.27 -5.22 -18.33
N PHE A 181 23.35 -5.34 -17.37
CA PHE A 181 23.66 -5.16 -15.95
C PHE A 181 24.70 -6.18 -15.42
N LYS A 182 24.72 -7.40 -15.98
CA LYS A 182 25.78 -8.37 -15.67
C LYS A 182 27.16 -7.81 -16.03
N MET A 183 27.32 -7.23 -17.23
CA MET A 183 28.58 -6.60 -17.65
C MET A 183 28.96 -5.39 -16.79
N TYR A 184 27.94 -4.68 -16.30
CA TYR A 184 28.13 -3.60 -15.32
C TYR A 184 28.76 -4.15 -14.03
N ASN A 185 28.16 -5.20 -13.46
CA ASN A 185 28.68 -5.83 -12.25
C ASN A 185 30.08 -6.42 -12.44
N ASP A 186 30.35 -7.04 -13.58
CA ASP A 186 31.67 -7.61 -13.89
C ASP A 186 32.75 -6.51 -13.98
N HIS A 187 32.37 -5.28 -14.37
CA HIS A 187 33.31 -4.16 -14.52
C HIS A 187 33.45 -3.30 -13.25
N TYR A 188 32.33 -2.99 -12.55
CA TYR A 188 32.31 -2.07 -11.41
C TYR A 188 32.16 -2.79 -10.05
N GLY A 189 32.01 -4.12 -10.06
CA GLY A 189 31.77 -4.93 -8.87
C GLY A 189 30.33 -4.89 -8.37
N HIS A 190 29.93 -5.91 -7.60
CA HIS A 190 28.58 -6.00 -7.01
C HIS A 190 28.18 -4.79 -6.16
N PRO A 191 29.07 -4.20 -5.30
CA PRO A 191 28.69 -3.02 -4.55
C PRO A 191 28.32 -1.81 -5.43
N GLY A 192 29.00 -1.65 -6.60
CA GLY A 192 28.67 -0.64 -7.60
C GLY A 192 27.31 -0.90 -8.23
N GLY A 193 27.01 -2.15 -8.55
CA GLY A 193 25.72 -2.59 -9.07
C GLY A 193 24.59 -2.35 -8.05
N ASP A 194 24.79 -2.69 -6.79
CA ASP A 194 23.81 -2.47 -5.72
C ASP A 194 23.47 -0.98 -5.56
N ALA A 195 24.48 -0.11 -5.53
CA ALA A 195 24.28 1.33 -5.49
C ALA A 195 23.50 1.86 -6.71
N THR A 196 23.77 1.29 -7.88
CA THR A 196 23.06 1.61 -9.13
C THR A 196 21.59 1.17 -9.07
N LEU A 197 21.29 -0.02 -8.59
CA LEU A 197 19.91 -0.50 -8.41
C LEU A 197 19.10 0.42 -7.50
N VAL A 198 19.69 0.92 -6.41
CA VAL A 198 19.04 1.90 -5.51
C VAL A 198 18.72 3.21 -6.24
N GLN A 199 19.65 3.72 -7.04
CA GLN A 199 19.44 4.94 -7.80
C GLN A 199 18.35 4.77 -8.86
N VAL A 200 18.38 3.66 -9.62
CA VAL A 200 17.38 3.32 -10.65
C VAL A 200 15.98 3.18 -10.02
N ALA A 201 15.86 2.49 -8.89
CA ALA A 201 14.59 2.37 -8.15
C ALA A 201 14.05 3.76 -7.72
N SER A 202 14.94 4.65 -7.30
CA SER A 202 14.56 6.04 -6.96
C SER A 202 14.07 6.82 -8.19
N ALA A 203 14.73 6.67 -9.34
CA ALA A 203 14.31 7.29 -10.61
C ALA A 203 12.91 6.76 -11.04
N MET A 204 12.67 5.48 -10.90
CA MET A 204 11.35 4.87 -11.19
C MET A 204 10.24 5.44 -10.31
N ARG A 205 10.50 5.66 -9.01
CA ARG A 205 9.54 6.31 -8.11
C ARG A 205 9.20 7.72 -8.56
N ARG A 206 10.20 8.52 -8.99
CA ARG A 206 9.96 9.88 -9.51
C ARG A 206 9.17 9.84 -10.81
N ALA A 207 9.48 8.92 -11.70
CA ALA A 207 8.78 8.78 -12.98
C ALA A 207 7.33 8.33 -12.84
N ALA A 208 7.03 7.40 -11.92
CA ALA A 208 5.68 6.93 -11.63
C ALA A 208 4.80 8.08 -11.08
N GLY A 209 5.19 8.69 -9.98
CA GLY A 209 4.70 10.00 -9.47
C GLY A 209 3.33 10.01 -8.80
N ARG A 210 2.43 9.03 -9.00
CA ARG A 210 1.09 9.01 -8.38
C ARG A 210 1.09 8.11 -7.16
N THR A 211 0.28 8.45 -6.15
CA THR A 211 0.15 7.67 -4.90
C THR A 211 -0.32 6.24 -5.12
N GLN A 212 -1.09 5.99 -6.18
CA GLN A 212 -1.60 4.66 -6.52
C GLN A 212 -0.64 3.82 -7.37
N ASP A 213 0.40 4.42 -7.95
CA ASP A 213 1.41 3.72 -8.73
C ASP A 213 2.30 2.89 -7.79
N LEU A 214 2.68 1.69 -8.22
CA LEU A 214 3.58 0.83 -7.48
C LEU A 214 4.84 0.58 -8.29
N VAL A 215 5.99 0.85 -7.69
CA VAL A 215 7.30 0.41 -8.21
C VAL A 215 7.75 -0.79 -7.39
N ALA A 216 8.14 -1.86 -8.07
CA ALA A 216 8.60 -3.09 -7.43
C ALA A 216 9.88 -3.61 -8.10
N ARG A 217 10.74 -4.24 -7.31
CA ARG A 217 11.84 -5.06 -7.85
C ARG A 217 11.30 -6.46 -8.09
N TYR A 218 11.29 -6.85 -9.37
CA TYR A 218 10.68 -8.11 -9.80
C TYR A 218 11.66 -9.29 -9.64
N GLY A 219 12.97 -9.03 -9.79
CA GLY A 219 14.06 -9.98 -9.56
C GLY A 219 15.37 -9.47 -10.15
N GLY A 220 16.50 -9.66 -9.47
CA GLY A 220 17.81 -9.23 -9.98
C GLY A 220 17.86 -7.76 -10.39
N GLU A 221 18.02 -7.50 -11.68
CA GLU A 221 17.99 -6.19 -12.34
C GLU A 221 16.65 -5.82 -12.96
N GLU A 222 15.63 -6.66 -12.75
CA GLU A 222 14.29 -6.47 -13.30
C GLU A 222 13.38 -5.73 -12.32
N PHE A 223 12.62 -4.77 -12.83
CA PHE A 223 11.65 -3.98 -12.08
C PHE A 223 10.28 -4.00 -12.77
N ALA A 224 9.25 -3.74 -12.01
CA ALA A 224 7.88 -3.58 -12.48
C ALA A 224 7.29 -2.26 -12.00
N ILE A 225 6.56 -1.55 -12.85
CA ILE A 225 5.78 -0.37 -12.48
C ILE A 225 4.32 -0.66 -12.81
N LEU A 226 3.50 -0.85 -11.78
CA LEU A 226 2.07 -1.06 -11.90
C LEU A 226 1.36 0.30 -11.86
N LEU A 227 0.52 0.55 -12.84
CA LEU A 227 -0.13 1.84 -13.09
C LEU A 227 -1.67 1.64 -13.19
N PRO A 228 -2.38 1.58 -12.06
CA PRO A 228 -3.83 1.45 -12.07
C PRO A 228 -4.51 2.66 -12.72
N GLN A 229 -5.61 2.42 -13.44
CA GLN A 229 -6.43 3.45 -14.09
C GLN A 229 -5.63 4.31 -15.10
N LEU A 230 -4.62 3.74 -15.72
CA LEU A 230 -3.83 4.41 -16.74
C LEU A 230 -3.90 3.61 -18.05
N ASP A 231 -4.13 4.31 -19.13
CA ASP A 231 -4.13 3.75 -20.49
C ASP A 231 -2.70 3.65 -21.06
N ALA A 232 -2.56 3.09 -22.25
CA ALA A 232 -1.29 2.93 -22.94
C ALA A 232 -0.56 4.27 -23.16
N ARG A 233 -1.28 5.34 -23.44
CA ARG A 233 -0.70 6.68 -23.63
C ARG A 233 -0.13 7.22 -22.32
N GLY A 234 -0.87 7.08 -21.23
CA GLY A 234 -0.40 7.49 -19.91
C GLY A 234 0.81 6.70 -19.44
N ALA A 235 0.80 5.36 -19.64
CA ALA A 235 1.94 4.49 -19.33
C ALA A 235 3.19 4.82 -20.16
N THR A 236 3.01 5.12 -21.46
CA THR A 236 4.09 5.61 -22.32
C THR A 236 4.70 6.91 -21.79
N GLY A 237 3.87 7.82 -21.24
CA GLY A 237 4.36 9.04 -20.58
C GLY A 237 5.24 8.76 -19.36
N VAL A 238 4.92 7.72 -18.57
CA VAL A 238 5.78 7.24 -17.46
C VAL A 238 7.11 6.68 -17.99
N ALA A 239 7.07 5.88 -19.03
CA ALA A 239 8.28 5.31 -19.64
C ALA A 239 9.22 6.42 -20.20
N HIS A 240 8.66 7.44 -20.83
CA HIS A 240 9.47 8.60 -21.30
C HIS A 240 10.12 9.35 -20.13
N ARG A 241 9.38 9.61 -19.04
CA ARG A 241 9.97 10.23 -17.84
C ARG A 241 11.09 9.38 -17.26
N LEU A 242 10.90 8.07 -17.20
CA LEU A 242 11.93 7.16 -16.68
C LEU A 242 13.18 7.18 -17.57
N MET A 243 13.05 7.16 -18.89
CA MET A 243 14.19 7.28 -19.79
C MET A 243 14.95 8.59 -19.59
N ALA A 244 14.24 9.70 -19.44
CA ALA A 244 14.84 11.00 -19.16
C ALA A 244 15.55 11.05 -17.79
N GLU A 245 14.96 10.45 -16.76
CA GLU A 245 15.59 10.32 -15.43
C GLU A 245 16.89 9.49 -15.50
N LEU A 246 16.86 8.35 -16.19
CA LEU A 246 18.06 7.51 -16.37
C LEU A 246 19.15 8.24 -17.17
N GLU A 247 18.77 8.98 -18.20
CA GLU A 247 19.69 9.81 -18.96
C GLU A 247 20.31 10.92 -18.12
N ALA A 248 19.51 11.61 -17.32
CA ALA A 248 19.95 12.69 -16.44
C ALA A 248 20.86 12.22 -15.31
N MET A 249 20.74 10.96 -14.87
CA MET A 249 21.65 10.36 -13.88
C MET A 249 23.07 10.19 -14.40
N ASP A 250 23.25 10.07 -15.71
CA ASP A 250 24.53 9.92 -16.42
C ASP A 250 25.49 8.88 -15.80
N ILE A 251 24.93 7.75 -15.35
CA ILE A 251 25.73 6.66 -14.75
C ILE A 251 26.58 6.03 -15.85
N ALA A 252 27.90 6.14 -15.73
CA ALA A 252 28.82 5.54 -16.69
C ALA A 252 28.68 4.02 -16.78
N HIS A 253 28.65 3.47 -18.00
CA HIS A 253 28.66 2.02 -18.26
C HIS A 253 29.68 1.71 -19.37
N ALA A 254 30.97 1.75 -19.01
CA ALA A 254 32.08 1.62 -19.98
C ALA A 254 32.08 0.25 -20.74
N ALA A 255 31.52 -0.80 -20.13
CA ALA A 255 31.45 -2.13 -20.74
C ALA A 255 30.18 -2.36 -21.59
N SER A 256 29.24 -1.39 -21.66
CA SER A 256 28.00 -1.56 -22.42
C SER A 256 28.21 -1.39 -23.93
N PRO A 257 27.74 -2.34 -24.75
CA PRO A 257 27.76 -2.17 -26.20
C PRO A 257 26.62 -1.28 -26.74
N THR A 258 25.64 -0.90 -25.86
CA THR A 258 24.48 -0.11 -26.28
C THR A 258 24.73 1.39 -26.18
N ALA A 259 25.33 1.85 -25.08
CA ALA A 259 25.61 3.27 -24.82
C ALA A 259 26.73 3.39 -23.75
N PRO A 260 27.50 4.50 -23.72
CA PRO A 260 28.55 4.70 -22.70
C PRO A 260 27.97 4.94 -21.29
N ARG A 261 26.67 4.96 -21.14
CA ARG A 261 25.91 5.13 -19.88
C ARG A 261 24.90 4.01 -19.68
N LEU A 262 24.41 3.88 -18.44
CA LEU A 262 23.37 2.94 -18.08
C LEU A 262 22.08 3.23 -18.84
N THR A 263 21.50 2.19 -19.42
CA THR A 263 20.21 2.26 -20.10
C THR A 263 19.29 1.15 -19.63
N ALA A 264 18.01 1.24 -19.95
CA ALA A 264 17.04 0.20 -19.66
C ALA A 264 16.13 -0.07 -20.86
N SER A 265 15.69 -1.30 -20.98
CA SER A 265 14.65 -1.74 -21.91
C SER A 265 13.34 -1.90 -21.17
N MET A 266 12.21 -1.61 -21.83
CA MET A 266 10.90 -1.66 -21.22
C MET A 266 9.86 -2.31 -22.12
N GLY A 267 8.99 -3.14 -21.51
CA GLY A 267 7.77 -3.66 -22.11
C GLY A 267 6.56 -3.08 -21.43
N ILE A 268 5.65 -2.46 -22.15
CA ILE A 268 4.47 -1.78 -21.62
C ILE A 268 3.23 -2.52 -22.10
N SER A 269 2.47 -3.09 -21.19
CA SER A 269 1.16 -3.66 -21.47
C SER A 269 0.06 -2.84 -20.81
N CYS A 270 -1.09 -2.75 -21.49
CA CYS A 270 -2.28 -2.09 -20.97
C CYS A 270 -3.51 -2.94 -21.33
N MET A 271 -4.36 -3.21 -20.34
CA MET A 271 -5.60 -3.95 -20.51
C MET A 271 -6.71 -3.38 -19.63
N VAL A 272 -7.94 -3.46 -20.12
CA VAL A 272 -9.14 -3.31 -19.27
C VAL A 272 -9.50 -4.71 -18.78
N PRO A 273 -9.47 -4.98 -17.46
CA PRO A 273 -9.83 -6.29 -16.93
C PRO A 273 -11.25 -6.71 -17.33
N GLY A 274 -11.43 -7.91 -17.86
CA GLY A 274 -12.69 -8.47 -18.31
C GLY A 274 -12.77 -9.97 -18.07
N GLU A 275 -13.89 -10.60 -18.48
CA GLU A 275 -14.16 -12.03 -18.20
C GLU A 275 -13.13 -12.99 -18.83
N HIS A 276 -12.47 -12.60 -19.92
CA HIS A 276 -11.53 -13.44 -20.65
C HIS A 276 -10.06 -12.99 -20.50
N SER A 277 -9.76 -12.14 -19.53
CA SER A 277 -8.41 -11.65 -19.28
C SER A 277 -8.02 -11.82 -17.81
N THR A 278 -6.75 -12.12 -17.58
CA THR A 278 -6.18 -12.37 -16.25
C THR A 278 -5.03 -11.43 -15.95
N PRO A 279 -4.67 -11.21 -14.68
CA PRO A 279 -3.43 -10.52 -14.31
C PRO A 279 -2.18 -11.12 -14.99
N ALA A 280 -2.16 -12.45 -15.17
CA ALA A 280 -1.05 -13.14 -15.81
C ALA A 280 -0.90 -12.76 -17.30
N ASP A 281 -2.01 -12.52 -18.01
CA ASP A 281 -1.95 -12.09 -19.41
C ASP A 281 -1.31 -10.71 -19.53
N LEU A 282 -1.60 -9.79 -18.61
CA LEU A 282 -0.99 -8.47 -18.57
C LEU A 282 0.54 -8.57 -18.42
N VAL A 283 1.00 -9.44 -17.52
CA VAL A 283 2.43 -9.70 -17.30
C VAL A 283 3.07 -10.35 -18.52
N GLN A 284 2.43 -11.35 -19.08
CA GLN A 284 2.95 -12.07 -20.26
C GLN A 284 3.12 -11.15 -21.47
N VAL A 285 2.17 -10.27 -21.73
CA VAL A 285 2.26 -9.29 -22.81
C VAL A 285 3.39 -8.29 -22.55
N ALA A 286 3.53 -7.79 -21.32
CA ALA A 286 4.63 -6.90 -20.98
C ALA A 286 6.00 -7.57 -21.17
N ASP A 287 6.15 -8.83 -20.77
CA ASP A 287 7.39 -9.60 -20.94
C ASP A 287 7.75 -9.80 -22.42
N ALA A 288 6.78 -10.19 -23.24
CA ALA A 288 6.99 -10.32 -24.69
C ALA A 288 7.44 -9.00 -25.34
N LEU A 289 6.88 -7.88 -24.91
CA LEU A 289 7.25 -6.55 -25.38
C LEU A 289 8.63 -6.11 -24.87
N LEU A 290 8.99 -6.44 -23.64
CA LEU A 290 10.34 -6.23 -23.10
C LEU A 290 11.38 -7.01 -23.91
N TYR A 291 11.09 -8.28 -24.21
CA TYR A 291 11.95 -9.07 -25.08
C TYR A 291 12.15 -8.41 -26.46
N GLN A 292 11.08 -7.91 -27.09
CA GLN A 292 11.16 -7.18 -28.36
C GLN A 292 11.99 -5.88 -28.23
N ALA A 293 11.88 -5.16 -27.11
CA ALA A 293 12.71 -3.99 -26.86
C ALA A 293 14.20 -4.34 -26.79
N LYS A 294 14.54 -5.41 -26.07
CA LYS A 294 15.92 -5.94 -25.98
C LYS A 294 16.44 -6.40 -27.34
N ALA A 295 15.67 -7.20 -28.09
CA ALA A 295 16.03 -7.68 -29.43
C ALA A 295 16.15 -6.52 -30.44
N GLY A 296 15.38 -5.49 -30.33
CA GLY A 296 15.39 -4.32 -31.20
C GLY A 296 16.56 -3.36 -31.00
N GLY A 297 17.54 -3.68 -30.13
CA GLY A 297 18.75 -2.88 -29.88
C GLY A 297 18.77 -2.18 -28.54
N ARG A 298 17.90 -2.57 -27.59
CA ARG A 298 17.85 -2.03 -26.20
C ARG A 298 17.59 -0.52 -26.11
N ASN A 299 17.71 0.05 -24.91
CA ASN A 299 17.50 1.47 -24.62
C ASN A 299 16.21 2.03 -25.25
N ARG A 300 15.11 1.32 -25.08
CA ARG A 300 13.79 1.64 -25.65
C ARG A 300 12.67 0.95 -24.92
N TYR A 301 11.46 1.34 -25.26
CA TYR A 301 10.25 0.63 -24.86
C TYR A 301 9.52 0.04 -26.07
N ARG A 302 8.66 -0.95 -25.81
CA ARG A 302 7.60 -1.44 -26.69
C ARG A 302 6.28 -1.39 -25.94
N VAL A 303 5.19 -1.11 -26.65
CA VAL A 303 3.85 -0.97 -26.05
C VAL A 303 2.85 -1.73 -26.92
N ASN A 304 1.89 -2.42 -26.27
CA ASN A 304 0.69 -2.87 -26.98
C ASN A 304 -0.23 -1.67 -27.16
N GLY A 305 -0.67 -1.45 -28.39
CA GLY A 305 -1.60 -0.38 -28.75
C GLY A 305 -2.95 -0.96 -29.13
#